data_1e95b7a78a410e6620b425a2f0bb9e9b
#
_entry.id   1e95b7a78a410e6620b425a2f0bb9e9b
#
_cell.length_a   1.000
_cell.length_b   1.000
_cell.length_c   1.000
_cell.angle_alpha   90.00
_cell.angle_beta   90.00
_cell.angle_gamma   90.00
#
_symmetry.space_group_name_H-M   'P 1'
#
loop_
_entity.id
_entity.type
_entity.pdbx_description
1 polymer ?
#
loop_
_entity_poly.entity_id
_entity_poly.type
_entity_poly.pdbx_seq_one_letter_code
_entity_poly.pdbx_strand_id
1 'polypeptide(L)'
;MILEISMEGITKYPASWHEAEVMIAEAIAAISPGESSAGRHPKGSHVWFSFIEPGATHSCAYLSIAANEAIGFGVATWWTNNLPPRVGGIYDYMWISDNPTPPDFDPRLVSDTHYPLYHDPASAIPLPRLRAVIEEFCRCRTGERPESISWVTGELNGQRHDRPDFDV
;
A
#
# COMPACT_ATOMS: atom_id res chain seq x y z
N MET A 1 -8.77 3.06 18.32
CA MET A 1 -8.78 3.56 16.92
C MET A 1 -9.78 2.77 16.10
N ILE A 2 -10.41 3.38 15.11
CA ILE A 2 -11.38 2.76 14.20
C ILE A 2 -10.63 2.46 12.89
N LEU A 3 -10.72 1.23 12.40
CA LEU A 3 -10.17 0.84 11.10
C LEU A 3 -11.10 1.33 9.98
N GLU A 4 -10.50 1.98 9.00
CA GLU A 4 -11.15 2.40 7.76
C GLU A 4 -10.50 1.67 6.58
N ILE A 5 -11.32 1.18 5.67
CA ILE A 5 -10.88 0.57 4.40
C ILE A 5 -11.51 1.38 3.28
N SER A 6 -10.68 2.09 2.52
CA SER A 6 -11.14 2.98 1.45
C SER A 6 -10.67 2.48 0.08
N MET A 7 -11.61 2.36 -0.84
CA MET A 7 -11.38 1.96 -2.22
C MET A 7 -12.31 2.77 -3.15
N GLU A 8 -11.75 3.34 -4.21
CA GLU A 8 -12.49 4.11 -5.22
C GLU A 8 -13.40 5.23 -4.63
N GLY A 9 -12.95 5.86 -3.54
CA GLY A 9 -13.70 6.91 -2.86
C GLY A 9 -14.81 6.40 -1.92
N ILE A 10 -14.95 5.08 -1.77
CA ILE A 10 -15.89 4.47 -0.82
C ILE A 10 -15.11 4.02 0.40
N THR A 11 -15.48 4.54 1.57
CA THR A 11 -14.90 4.13 2.87
C THR A 11 -15.86 3.20 3.59
N LYS A 12 -15.34 2.07 4.07
CA LYS A 12 -16.04 1.08 4.87
C LYS A 12 -15.38 0.94 6.23
N TYR A 13 -16.16 0.58 7.23
CA TYR A 13 -15.75 0.42 8.63
C TYR A 13 -16.12 -0.99 9.08
N PRO A 14 -15.19 -1.96 9.07
CA PRO A 14 -15.50 -3.32 9.50
C PRO A 14 -15.82 -3.37 10.99
N ALA A 15 -16.95 -3.96 11.35
CA ALA A 15 -17.40 -4.11 12.73
C ALA A 15 -16.72 -5.29 13.45
N SER A 16 -16.11 -6.22 12.71
CA SER A 16 -15.42 -7.40 13.23
C SER A 16 -14.17 -7.72 12.41
N TRP A 17 -13.29 -8.57 13.00
CA TRP A 17 -12.12 -9.06 12.26
C TRP A 17 -12.53 -9.90 11.04
N HIS A 18 -13.54 -10.74 11.18
CA HIS A 18 -14.04 -11.54 10.06
C HIS A 18 -14.51 -10.67 8.89
N GLU A 19 -15.22 -9.58 9.18
CA GLU A 19 -15.62 -8.62 8.15
C GLU A 19 -14.40 -7.91 7.51
N ALA A 20 -13.40 -7.56 8.31
CA ALA A 20 -12.15 -7.01 7.80
C ALA A 20 -11.42 -7.99 6.86
N GLU A 21 -11.32 -9.28 7.21
CA GLU A 21 -10.72 -10.32 6.36
C GLU A 21 -11.41 -10.43 5.00
N VAL A 22 -12.74 -10.39 4.99
CA VAL A 22 -13.52 -10.42 3.73
C VAL A 22 -13.23 -9.16 2.90
N MET A 23 -13.26 -7.98 3.52
CA MET A 23 -12.97 -6.72 2.84
C MET A 23 -11.53 -6.64 2.31
N ILE A 24 -10.54 -7.18 3.03
CA ILE A 24 -9.15 -7.27 2.56
C ILE A 24 -9.06 -8.13 1.31
N ALA A 25 -9.70 -9.29 1.30
CA ALA A 25 -9.70 -10.18 0.14
C ALA A 25 -10.38 -9.53 -1.07
N GLU A 26 -11.55 -8.91 -0.88
CA GLU A 26 -12.26 -8.15 -1.93
C GLU A 26 -11.38 -7.00 -2.47
N ALA A 27 -10.70 -6.28 -1.58
CA ALA A 27 -9.84 -5.17 -1.95
C ALA A 27 -8.67 -5.62 -2.84
N ILE A 28 -7.96 -6.68 -2.49
CA ILE A 28 -6.85 -7.22 -3.29
C ILE A 28 -7.35 -7.67 -4.66
N ALA A 29 -8.47 -8.37 -4.72
CA ALA A 29 -9.05 -8.82 -5.99
C ALA A 29 -9.47 -7.64 -6.88
N ALA A 30 -10.05 -6.58 -6.29
CA ALA A 30 -10.56 -5.44 -7.04
C ALA A 30 -9.47 -4.55 -7.66
N ILE A 31 -8.29 -4.44 -7.02
CA ILE A 31 -7.17 -3.63 -7.54
C ILE A 31 -6.29 -4.40 -8.51
N SER A 32 -6.40 -5.72 -8.56
CA SER A 32 -5.65 -6.54 -9.51
C SER A 32 -6.14 -6.29 -10.93
N PRO A 33 -5.25 -5.93 -11.88
CA PRO A 33 -5.65 -5.73 -13.28
C PRO A 33 -6.19 -7.05 -13.83
N GLY A 34 -7.41 -7.04 -14.38
CA GLY A 34 -7.96 -8.18 -15.07
C GLY A 34 -7.24 -8.46 -16.38
N GLU A 35 -7.30 -9.69 -16.91
CA GLU A 35 -6.69 -10.10 -18.18
C GLU A 35 -7.16 -9.27 -19.40
N SER A 36 -8.25 -8.53 -19.27
CA SER A 36 -8.90 -7.75 -20.34
C SER A 36 -8.31 -6.36 -20.58
N SER A 37 -7.29 -5.95 -19.89
CA SER A 37 -6.74 -4.58 -19.99
C SER A 37 -5.62 -4.39 -21.01
N ALA A 38 -5.47 -5.30 -21.98
CA ALA A 38 -4.56 -5.11 -23.10
C ALA A 38 -4.93 -3.82 -23.88
N GLY A 39 -4.21 -2.74 -23.62
CA GLY A 39 -4.28 -1.49 -24.39
C GLY A 39 -4.97 -0.30 -23.73
N ARG A 40 -5.53 -0.42 -22.53
CA ARG A 40 -5.89 0.73 -21.70
C ARG A 40 -5.04 0.70 -20.44
N HIS A 41 -4.54 1.87 -20.01
CA HIS A 41 -3.87 2.01 -18.72
C HIS A 41 -4.73 1.32 -17.66
N PRO A 42 -4.18 0.37 -16.90
CA PRO A 42 -4.95 -0.24 -15.85
C PRO A 42 -5.45 0.91 -14.97
N LYS A 43 -6.76 1.00 -14.76
CA LYS A 43 -7.29 1.82 -13.69
C LYS A 43 -6.83 1.13 -12.42
N GLY A 44 -5.62 1.47 -11.98
CA GLY A 44 -5.11 1.02 -10.70
C GLY A 44 -5.97 1.67 -9.65
N SER A 45 -6.79 0.90 -8.98
CA SER A 45 -7.46 1.35 -7.77
C SER A 45 -6.45 1.25 -6.63
N HIS A 46 -6.25 2.33 -5.91
CA HIS A 46 -5.54 2.25 -4.63
C HIS A 46 -6.54 1.81 -3.57
N VAL A 47 -6.11 0.89 -2.73
CA VAL A 47 -6.79 0.59 -1.48
C VAL A 47 -5.97 1.15 -0.34
N TRP A 48 -6.68 1.82 0.55
CA TRP A 48 -6.13 2.47 1.72
C TRP A 48 -6.72 1.81 2.96
N PHE A 49 -5.85 1.37 3.82
CA PHE A 49 -6.18 0.98 5.19
C PHE A 49 -5.70 2.10 6.08
N SER A 50 -6.57 2.61 6.93
CA SER A 50 -6.22 3.72 7.81
C SER A 50 -6.85 3.57 9.17
N PHE A 51 -6.31 4.30 10.14
CA PHE A 51 -6.88 4.38 11.48
C PHE A 51 -7.25 5.82 11.81
N ILE A 52 -8.47 5.98 12.32
CA ILE A 52 -8.95 7.24 12.86
C ILE A 52 -9.22 7.12 14.37
N GLU A 53 -8.85 8.14 15.13
CA GLU A 53 -9.22 8.23 16.53
C GLU A 53 -10.68 8.64 16.67
N PRO A 54 -11.42 8.11 17.65
CA PRO A 54 -12.80 8.54 17.89
C PRO A 54 -12.89 10.06 18.08
N GLY A 55 -13.68 10.72 17.24
CA GLY A 55 -13.86 12.16 17.24
C GLY A 55 -12.81 12.98 16.47
N ALA A 56 -11.78 12.32 15.89
CA ALA A 56 -10.87 13.00 14.97
C ALA A 56 -11.51 13.18 13.59
N THR A 57 -11.02 14.19 12.86
CA THR A 57 -11.46 14.49 11.49
C THR A 57 -10.57 13.88 10.41
N HIS A 58 -9.40 13.39 10.81
CA HIS A 58 -8.40 12.83 9.89
C HIS A 58 -7.78 11.56 10.47
N SER A 59 -7.49 10.63 9.60
CA SER A 59 -6.76 9.40 9.98
C SER A 59 -5.32 9.74 10.37
N CYS A 60 -4.78 8.97 11.32
CA CYS A 60 -3.47 9.20 11.89
C CYS A 60 -2.36 8.37 11.20
N ALA A 61 -2.71 7.22 10.64
CA ALA A 61 -1.79 6.33 9.97
C ALA A 61 -2.45 5.66 8.76
N TYR A 62 -1.66 5.37 7.75
CA TYR A 62 -2.12 4.87 6.48
C TYR A 62 -1.23 3.73 5.97
N LEU A 63 -1.85 2.74 5.37
CA LEU A 63 -1.23 1.70 4.57
C LEU A 63 -1.94 1.67 3.22
N SER A 64 -1.24 2.04 2.15
CA SER A 64 -1.72 1.90 0.77
C SER A 64 -1.14 0.65 0.14
N ILE A 65 -1.90 0.01 -0.73
CA ILE A 65 -1.43 -1.17 -1.46
C ILE A 65 -1.70 -1.05 -2.95
N ALA A 66 -0.78 -1.63 -3.73
CA ALA A 66 -0.98 -2.02 -5.12
C ALA A 66 -0.79 -3.54 -5.22
N ALA A 67 -1.56 -4.22 -6.06
CA ALA A 67 -1.44 -5.66 -6.24
C ALA A 67 -1.73 -6.08 -7.68
N ASN A 68 -1.15 -7.21 -8.08
CA ASN A 68 -1.47 -7.89 -9.32
C ASN A 68 -1.50 -9.41 -9.04
N GLU A 69 -2.72 -9.96 -8.87
CA GLU A 69 -2.91 -11.37 -8.54
C GLU A 69 -2.38 -12.31 -9.62
N ALA A 70 -2.52 -11.92 -10.91
CA ALA A 70 -2.10 -12.76 -12.03
C ALA A 70 -0.59 -13.05 -12.02
N ILE A 71 0.21 -12.11 -11.52
CA ILE A 71 1.66 -12.27 -11.41
C ILE A 71 2.13 -12.60 -9.98
N GLY A 72 1.24 -12.57 -9.00
CA GLY A 72 1.52 -12.98 -7.62
C GLY A 72 2.30 -11.97 -6.78
N PHE A 73 2.34 -10.68 -7.15
CA PHE A 73 3.10 -9.64 -6.46
C PHE A 73 2.24 -8.42 -6.10
N GLY A 74 2.70 -7.69 -5.10
CA GLY A 74 2.15 -6.40 -4.71
C GLY A 74 3.16 -5.53 -3.97
N VAL A 75 2.77 -4.29 -3.70
CA VAL A 75 3.57 -3.29 -2.98
C VAL A 75 2.73 -2.72 -1.85
N ALA A 76 3.36 -2.44 -0.72
CA ALA A 76 2.78 -1.71 0.40
C ALA A 76 3.54 -0.39 0.59
N THR A 77 2.79 0.70 0.81
CA THR A 77 3.33 2.01 1.19
C THR A 77 2.68 2.44 2.51
N TRP A 78 3.52 2.70 3.51
CA TRP A 78 3.05 3.12 4.84
C TRP A 78 3.51 4.53 5.17
N TRP A 79 2.65 5.31 5.82
CA TRP A 79 3.00 6.61 6.39
C TRP A 79 2.07 6.98 7.55
N THR A 80 2.49 7.97 8.33
CA THR A 80 1.72 8.48 9.47
C THR A 80 1.87 9.98 9.60
N ASN A 81 0.82 10.62 10.12
CA ASN A 81 0.79 12.03 10.44
C ASN A 81 1.16 12.31 11.92
N ASN A 82 1.31 11.28 12.75
CA ASN A 82 1.48 11.38 14.20
C ASN A 82 2.93 11.40 14.68
N LEU A 83 3.89 11.62 13.80
CA LEU A 83 5.30 11.69 14.20
C LEU A 83 5.68 13.11 14.63
N PRO A 84 6.68 13.25 15.53
CA PRO A 84 7.18 14.56 15.95
C PRO A 84 7.70 15.36 14.76
N PRO A 85 7.86 16.69 14.90
CA PRO A 85 8.34 17.57 13.85
C PRO A 85 9.61 17.02 13.20
N ARG A 86 9.64 16.99 11.90
CA ARG A 86 10.72 16.39 11.11
C ARG A 86 12.01 17.18 11.19
N VAL A 87 13.10 16.44 11.19
CA VAL A 87 14.42 16.94 10.78
C VAL A 87 14.63 16.36 9.38
N GLY A 88 14.29 17.12 8.34
CA GLY A 88 14.37 16.66 6.95
C GLY A 88 13.14 17.01 6.11
N GLY A 89 12.94 16.33 5.00
CA GLY A 89 11.85 16.59 4.06
C GLY A 89 10.51 15.98 4.48
N ILE A 90 9.47 16.28 3.72
CA ILE A 90 8.12 15.75 3.96
C ILE A 90 8.05 14.21 3.81
N TYR A 91 9.02 13.61 3.18
CA TYR A 91 9.06 12.18 2.85
C TYR A 91 9.73 11.30 3.91
N ASP A 92 10.27 11.87 5.00
CA ASP A 92 10.97 11.10 6.05
C ASP A 92 10.07 10.08 6.75
N TYR A 93 8.75 10.16 6.55
CA TYR A 93 7.75 9.29 7.17
C TYR A 93 7.02 8.38 6.18
N MET A 94 7.45 8.35 4.94
CA MET A 94 6.95 7.45 3.93
C MET A 94 7.88 6.27 3.75
N TRP A 95 7.30 5.08 3.80
CA TRP A 95 8.03 3.83 3.72
C TRP A 95 7.37 2.93 2.69
N ILE A 96 8.16 2.40 1.78
CA ILE A 96 7.72 1.47 0.72
C ILE A 96 8.27 0.10 1.06
N SER A 97 7.50 -0.96 0.81
CA SER A 97 7.95 -2.33 0.98
C SER A 97 9.28 -2.57 0.24
N ASP A 98 10.18 -3.31 0.88
CA ASP A 98 11.48 -3.67 0.33
C ASP A 98 11.57 -5.18 0.16
N ASN A 99 11.91 -5.62 -1.05
CA ASN A 99 12.12 -7.02 -1.35
C ASN A 99 13.60 -7.29 -1.63
N PRO A 100 14.34 -7.92 -0.70
CA PRO A 100 15.75 -8.23 -0.90
C PRO A 100 16.00 -9.24 -2.05
N THR A 101 14.95 -9.91 -2.52
CA THR A 101 14.97 -10.83 -3.67
C THR A 101 13.88 -10.46 -4.66
N PRO A 102 14.02 -9.30 -5.36
CA PRO A 102 13.02 -8.84 -6.28
C PRO A 102 12.80 -9.79 -7.44
N PRO A 103 11.64 -9.75 -8.10
CA PRO A 103 11.45 -10.49 -9.34
C PRO A 103 12.47 -10.04 -10.41
N ASP A 104 12.82 -10.94 -11.30
CA ASP A 104 13.72 -10.69 -12.45
C ASP A 104 13.00 -10.03 -13.65
N PHE A 105 11.76 -9.60 -13.45
CA PHE A 105 10.91 -8.89 -14.41
C PHE A 105 10.22 -7.71 -13.74
N ASP A 106 9.70 -6.77 -14.54
CA ASP A 106 8.89 -5.66 -14.05
C ASP A 106 7.43 -6.11 -13.84
N PRO A 107 6.95 -6.19 -12.57
CA PRO A 107 5.58 -6.58 -12.27
C PRO A 107 4.54 -5.50 -12.59
N ARG A 108 4.96 -4.29 -13.00
CA ARG A 108 4.11 -3.15 -13.39
C ARG A 108 3.02 -2.84 -12.35
N LEU A 109 3.41 -2.77 -11.09
CA LEU A 109 2.53 -2.41 -9.99
C LEU A 109 2.33 -0.88 -9.98
N VAL A 110 1.11 -0.44 -10.21
CA VAL A 110 0.79 0.99 -10.37
C VAL A 110 1.01 1.74 -9.06
N SER A 111 1.77 2.82 -9.10
CA SER A 111 2.02 3.72 -7.97
C SER A 111 1.15 4.98 -8.02
N ASP A 112 0.83 5.46 -9.22
CA ASP A 112 -0.12 6.56 -9.42
C ASP A 112 -1.13 6.19 -10.52
N THR A 113 -2.42 6.31 -10.20
CA THR A 113 -3.51 5.97 -11.11
C THR A 113 -3.81 7.05 -12.13
N HIS A 114 -3.37 8.28 -11.91
CA HIS A 114 -3.59 9.41 -12.80
C HIS A 114 -2.51 9.50 -13.88
N TYR A 115 -1.32 9.00 -13.56
CA TYR A 115 -0.20 8.86 -14.47
C TYR A 115 0.22 7.38 -14.47
N PRO A 116 0.69 6.83 -15.59
CA PRO A 116 1.11 5.42 -15.65
C PRO A 116 2.47 5.23 -14.96
N LEU A 117 2.56 5.64 -13.69
CA LEU A 117 3.74 5.44 -12.87
C LEU A 117 3.67 4.07 -12.21
N TYR A 118 4.80 3.40 -12.11
CA TYR A 118 4.93 2.07 -11.52
C TYR A 118 5.94 2.08 -10.39
N HIS A 119 5.71 1.23 -9.41
CA HIS A 119 6.69 0.98 -8.36
C HIS A 119 7.94 0.28 -8.91
N ASP A 120 9.10 0.60 -8.33
CA ASP A 120 10.34 -0.15 -8.59
C ASP A 120 10.12 -1.65 -8.30
N PRO A 121 10.55 -2.58 -9.18
CA PRO A 121 10.48 -4.02 -8.94
C PRO A 121 11.05 -4.48 -7.59
N ALA A 122 12.05 -3.75 -7.04
CA ALA A 122 12.58 -4.03 -5.71
C ALA A 122 11.60 -3.75 -4.57
N SER A 123 10.50 -3.06 -4.84
CA SER A 123 9.40 -2.86 -3.87
C SER A 123 8.36 -3.97 -3.93
N ALA A 124 8.38 -4.80 -4.99
CA ALA A 124 7.39 -5.84 -5.22
C ALA A 124 7.64 -7.05 -4.31
N ILE A 125 6.70 -7.31 -3.41
CA ILE A 125 6.72 -8.47 -2.50
C ILE A 125 5.69 -9.52 -2.93
N PRO A 126 5.90 -10.81 -2.65
CA PRO A 126 4.89 -11.85 -2.93
C PRO A 126 3.56 -11.56 -2.23
N LEU A 127 2.43 -11.85 -2.89
CA LEU A 127 1.08 -11.60 -2.35
C LEU A 127 0.83 -12.19 -0.96
N PRO A 128 1.33 -13.38 -0.59
CA PRO A 128 1.19 -13.86 0.78
C PRO A 128 1.85 -12.95 1.82
N ARG A 129 2.99 -12.34 1.47
CA ARG A 129 3.65 -11.35 2.33
C ARG A 129 2.88 -10.03 2.39
N LEU A 130 2.37 -9.55 1.25
CA LEU A 130 1.50 -8.37 1.23
C LEU A 130 0.28 -8.57 2.12
N ARG A 131 -0.38 -9.73 2.03
CA ARG A 131 -1.52 -10.06 2.89
C ARG A 131 -1.14 -10.05 4.37
N ALA A 132 -0.01 -10.65 4.73
CA ALA A 132 0.47 -10.64 6.12
C ALA A 132 0.70 -9.21 6.65
N VAL A 133 1.27 -8.33 5.84
CA VAL A 133 1.45 -6.89 6.17
C VAL A 133 0.12 -6.20 6.44
N ILE A 134 -0.87 -6.41 5.57
CA ILE A 134 -2.20 -5.82 5.73
C ILE A 134 -2.87 -6.34 7.01
N GLU A 135 -2.82 -7.64 7.23
CA GLU A 135 -3.40 -8.27 8.43
C GLU A 135 -2.72 -7.77 9.71
N GLU A 136 -1.39 -7.67 9.73
CA GLU A 136 -0.64 -7.11 10.85
C GLU A 136 -1.08 -5.68 11.14
N PHE A 137 -1.07 -4.80 10.14
CA PHE A 137 -1.51 -3.41 10.29
C PHE A 137 -2.93 -3.31 10.85
N CYS A 138 -3.87 -4.05 10.26
CA CYS A 138 -5.27 -4.00 10.67
C CYS A 138 -5.52 -4.59 12.07
N ARG A 139 -4.76 -5.63 12.48
CA ARG A 139 -4.93 -6.30 13.78
C ARG A 139 -4.34 -5.51 14.93
N CYS A 140 -3.16 -4.90 14.74
CA CYS A 140 -2.47 -4.17 15.80
C CYS A 140 -3.24 -2.95 16.28
N ARG A 141 -4.03 -2.31 15.43
CA ARG A 141 -4.86 -1.13 15.73
C ARG A 141 -4.08 0.04 16.33
N THR A 142 -2.78 0.08 16.14
CA THR A 142 -1.89 1.14 16.64
C THR A 142 -1.57 2.16 15.56
N GLY A 143 -1.74 1.79 14.28
CA GLY A 143 -1.29 2.57 13.14
C GLY A 143 0.23 2.52 12.93
N GLU A 144 0.96 1.76 13.74
CA GLU A 144 2.40 1.56 13.57
C GLU A 144 2.72 0.81 12.29
N ARG A 145 3.93 1.04 11.79
CA ARG A 145 4.41 0.37 10.59
C ARG A 145 4.59 -1.13 10.88
N PRO A 146 4.01 -2.02 10.03
CA PRO A 146 4.21 -3.46 10.16
C PRO A 146 5.69 -3.87 10.13
N GLU A 147 6.04 -4.89 10.90
CA GLU A 147 7.43 -5.38 11.03
C GLU A 147 7.67 -6.69 10.24
N SER A 148 6.61 -7.29 9.66
CA SER A 148 6.69 -8.57 8.93
C SER A 148 7.48 -8.52 7.63
N ILE A 149 7.83 -7.32 7.14
CA ILE A 149 8.64 -7.11 5.94
C ILE A 149 9.72 -6.05 6.18
N SER A 150 10.70 -5.99 5.27
CA SER A 150 11.64 -4.88 5.18
C SER A 150 11.00 -3.67 4.51
N TRP A 151 11.48 -2.48 4.86
CA TRP A 151 10.99 -1.22 4.35
C TRP A 151 12.15 -0.30 3.94
N VAL A 152 11.92 0.51 2.94
CA VAL A 152 12.81 1.58 2.50
C VAL A 152 12.04 2.91 2.48
N THR A 153 12.72 4.01 2.71
CA THR A 153 12.12 5.34 2.57
C THR A 153 11.85 5.65 1.09
N GLY A 154 10.77 6.37 0.83
CA GLY A 154 10.38 6.75 -0.52
C GLY A 154 9.30 7.82 -0.56
N GLU A 155 8.67 7.96 -1.72
CA GLU A 155 7.64 8.95 -2.01
C GLU A 155 6.29 8.29 -2.32
N LEU A 156 5.20 9.08 -2.27
CA LEU A 156 3.84 8.59 -2.60
C LEU A 156 3.72 8.09 -4.03
N ASN A 157 4.50 8.63 -4.94
CA ASN A 157 4.55 8.21 -6.34
C ASN A 157 5.27 6.87 -6.55
N GLY A 158 5.75 6.23 -5.47
CA GLY A 158 6.44 4.94 -5.53
C GLY A 158 7.95 5.02 -5.72
N GLN A 159 8.52 6.23 -5.81
CA GLN A 159 9.96 6.42 -5.95
C GLN A 159 10.65 6.05 -4.63
N ARG A 160 11.71 5.23 -4.72
CA ARG A 160 12.57 4.85 -3.61
C ARG A 160 13.72 5.84 -3.46
N HIS A 161 14.09 6.16 -2.22
CA HIS A 161 15.24 7.06 -1.97
C HIS A 161 16.60 6.36 -2.13
N ASP A 162 16.64 5.04 -2.02
CA ASP A 162 17.85 4.26 -2.25
C ASP A 162 18.12 3.97 -3.75
N ARG A 163 17.17 4.33 -4.63
CA ARG A 163 17.25 4.18 -6.08
C ARG A 163 16.68 5.42 -6.80
N PRO A 164 17.33 6.59 -6.66
CA PRO A 164 16.78 7.85 -7.18
C PRO A 164 16.73 7.92 -8.72
N ASP A 165 17.49 7.10 -9.41
CA ASP A 165 17.62 7.10 -10.88
C ASP A 165 16.70 6.06 -11.56
N PHE A 166 15.71 5.51 -10.86
CA PHE A 166 14.71 4.68 -11.49
C PHE A 166 13.83 5.57 -12.36
N ASP A 167 14.09 5.54 -13.67
CA ASP A 167 13.29 6.26 -14.67
C ASP A 167 11.86 5.72 -14.67
N VAL A 168 10.94 6.57 -14.27
CA VAL A 168 9.50 6.34 -14.19
C VAL A 168 8.88 6.51 -15.58
#